data_5e7f0b2c5bcedc1d0cf50d8e7248de98
#
_entry.id   5e7f0b2c5bcedc1d0cf50d8e7248de98
#
_cell.length_a   1.000
_cell.length_b   1.000
_cell.length_c   1.000
_cell.angle_alpha   90.00
_cell.angle_beta   90.00
_cell.angle_gamma   90.00
#
_symmetry.space_group_name_H-M   'P 1'
#
loop_
_entity.id
_entity.type
_entity.pdbx_description
1 polymer ?
#
loop_
_entity_poly.entity_id
_entity_poly.type
_entity_poly.pdbx_seq_one_letter_code
_entity_poly.pdbx_strand_id
1 'polypeptide(L)'
;MSRKWDYQIRINLSDSAAQLLRRDPKCEKMPPLAVILKNHNATLKCQFDAFAEYVAEAESYGVKHYPLYEWTKATILDPVKKVKYLKSFSLYVGDKEVYPKCEADTLEADLKSMAGGEVITQISKYDTNPANNPQPPANSS
;
A
#
# COMPACT_ATOMS: atom_id res chain seq x y z
N MET A 1 -26.12 -9.04 13.04
CA MET A 1 -25.38 -8.88 11.77
C MET A 1 -23.89 -8.83 12.04
N SER A 2 -23.15 -9.72 11.42
CA SER A 2 -21.70 -9.66 11.56
C SER A 2 -21.15 -8.47 10.76
N ARG A 3 -20.25 -7.75 11.41
CA ARG A 3 -19.58 -6.62 10.78
C ARG A 3 -18.57 -7.16 9.76
N LYS A 4 -18.64 -6.66 8.54
CA LYS A 4 -17.66 -7.00 7.50
C LYS A 4 -16.48 -6.04 7.58
N TRP A 5 -15.28 -6.60 7.48
CA TRP A 5 -14.06 -5.81 7.43
C TRP A 5 -13.77 -5.42 6.00
N ASP A 6 -13.17 -4.25 5.83
CA ASP A 6 -12.71 -3.82 4.51
C ASP A 6 -11.35 -4.46 4.21
N TYR A 7 -10.96 -4.38 2.94
CA TYR A 7 -9.74 -4.98 2.44
C TYR A 7 -8.93 -3.95 1.66
N GLN A 8 -7.63 -4.21 1.56
CA GLN A 8 -6.74 -3.42 0.73
C GLN A 8 -5.94 -4.38 -0.16
N ILE A 9 -5.85 -4.05 -1.43
CA ILE A 9 -4.96 -4.78 -2.35
C ILE A 9 -3.59 -4.11 -2.31
N ARG A 10 -2.56 -4.92 -2.15
CA ARG A 10 -1.16 -4.49 -2.18
C ARG A 10 -0.45 -5.31 -3.24
N ILE A 11 0.47 -4.67 -3.96
CA ILE A 11 1.27 -5.35 -4.96
C ILE A 11 2.74 -5.09 -4.70
N ASN A 12 3.56 -6.10 -5.02
CA ASN A 12 5.01 -5.91 -5.05
C ASN A 12 5.41 -5.76 -6.50
N LEU A 13 6.25 -4.78 -6.79
CA LEU A 13 6.76 -4.51 -8.13
C LEU A 13 8.23 -4.93 -8.23
N SER A 14 8.68 -5.20 -9.45
CA SER A 14 10.11 -5.36 -9.71
C SER A 14 10.84 -4.06 -9.40
N ASP A 15 12.16 -4.11 -9.22
CA ASP A 15 12.96 -2.93 -8.91
C ASP A 15 12.74 -1.81 -9.93
N SER A 16 12.82 -2.14 -11.22
CA SER A 16 12.68 -1.14 -12.28
C SER A 16 11.27 -0.57 -12.34
N ALA A 17 10.24 -1.41 -12.18
CA ALA A 17 8.86 -0.95 -12.16
C ALA A 17 8.58 -0.06 -10.94
N ALA A 18 9.11 -0.44 -9.78
CA ALA A 18 8.94 0.35 -8.55
C ALA A 18 9.52 1.74 -8.71
N GLN A 19 10.74 1.84 -9.25
CA GLN A 19 11.38 3.13 -9.50
C GLN A 19 10.56 3.99 -10.48
N LEU A 20 10.05 3.37 -11.53
CA LEU A 20 9.27 4.06 -12.56
C LEU A 20 7.94 4.58 -12.02
N LEU A 21 7.25 3.76 -11.23
CA LEU A 21 5.87 4.04 -10.81
C LEU A 21 5.75 4.74 -9.46
N ARG A 22 6.84 4.85 -8.72
CA ARG A 22 6.81 5.45 -7.39
C ARG A 22 6.22 6.87 -7.37
N ARG A 23 6.41 7.63 -8.43
CA ARG A 23 5.89 8.99 -8.57
C ARG A 23 4.86 9.11 -9.68
N ASP A 24 4.25 7.99 -10.04
CA ASP A 24 3.25 7.92 -11.12
C ASP A 24 2.04 7.13 -10.59
N PRO A 25 1.20 7.73 -9.74
CA PRO A 25 0.13 7.01 -9.05
C PRO A 25 -0.94 6.43 -9.98
N LYS A 26 -1.05 6.95 -11.19
CA LYS A 26 -2.00 6.42 -12.19
C LYS A 26 -1.34 5.49 -13.20
N CYS A 27 -0.04 5.22 -13.03
CA CYS A 27 0.74 4.33 -13.88
C CYS A 27 0.69 4.71 -15.37
N GLU A 28 0.72 6.00 -15.67
CA GLU A 28 0.65 6.49 -17.04
C GLU A 28 1.80 5.98 -17.91
N LYS A 29 2.97 5.71 -17.28
CA LYS A 29 4.14 5.17 -17.97
C LYS A 29 4.06 3.66 -18.21
N MET A 30 2.98 3.03 -17.76
CA MET A 30 2.78 1.59 -17.91
C MET A 30 1.32 1.33 -18.31
N PRO A 31 0.99 1.49 -19.60
CA PRO A 31 -0.40 1.45 -20.08
C PRO A 31 -1.21 0.22 -19.66
N PRO A 32 -0.69 -1.01 -19.67
CA PRO A 32 -1.49 -2.15 -19.24
C PRO A 32 -1.99 -2.04 -17.80
N LEU A 33 -1.15 -1.52 -16.90
CA LEU A 33 -1.54 -1.32 -15.51
C LEU A 33 -2.46 -0.10 -15.38
N ALA A 34 -2.19 0.95 -16.15
CA ALA A 34 -3.01 2.16 -16.16
C ALA A 34 -4.46 1.87 -16.50
N VAL A 35 -4.72 0.97 -17.44
CA VAL A 35 -6.06 0.58 -17.83
C VAL A 35 -6.80 -0.08 -16.66
N ILE A 36 -6.14 -0.99 -15.95
CA ILE A 36 -6.72 -1.66 -14.79
C ILE A 36 -7.07 -0.63 -13.71
N LEU A 37 -6.14 0.27 -13.39
CA LEU A 37 -6.36 1.29 -12.38
C LEU A 37 -7.51 2.22 -12.76
N LYS A 38 -7.57 2.64 -14.02
CA LYS A 38 -8.65 3.49 -14.50
C LYS A 38 -10.01 2.82 -14.37
N ASN A 39 -10.09 1.52 -14.72
CA ASN A 39 -11.35 0.77 -14.65
C ASN A 39 -11.87 0.67 -13.22
N HIS A 40 -11.00 0.71 -12.23
CA HIS A 40 -11.37 0.61 -10.82
C HIS A 40 -11.31 1.95 -10.09
N ASN A 41 -11.03 3.04 -10.79
CA ASN A 41 -10.81 4.36 -10.18
C ASN A 41 -9.74 4.25 -9.09
N ALA A 42 -8.65 3.55 -9.39
CA ALA A 42 -7.60 3.23 -8.43
C ALA A 42 -6.31 3.99 -8.71
N THR A 43 -5.52 4.17 -7.66
CA THR A 43 -4.18 4.76 -7.74
C THR A 43 -3.22 3.93 -6.91
N LEU A 44 -1.91 4.03 -7.22
CA LEU A 44 -0.85 3.38 -6.46
C LEU A 44 -0.21 4.33 -5.47
N LYS A 45 0.19 3.79 -4.32
CA LYS A 45 0.98 4.53 -3.34
C LYS A 45 2.08 3.60 -2.80
N CYS A 46 3.34 4.00 -2.97
CA CYS A 46 4.47 3.27 -2.42
C CYS A 46 4.39 3.27 -0.90
N GLN A 47 4.50 2.08 -0.28
CA GLN A 47 4.38 1.98 1.17
C GLN A 47 5.51 2.71 1.90
N PHE A 48 6.73 2.67 1.37
CA PHE A 48 7.82 3.44 1.97
C PHE A 48 7.50 4.93 1.98
N ASP A 49 6.99 5.46 0.87
CA ASP A 49 6.63 6.88 0.78
C ASP A 49 5.51 7.24 1.76
N ALA A 50 4.52 6.36 1.91
CA ALA A 50 3.43 6.57 2.86
C ALA A 50 3.96 6.62 4.30
N PHE A 51 4.88 5.73 4.66
CA PHE A 51 5.50 5.73 5.98
C PHE A 51 6.33 6.99 6.21
N ALA A 52 7.10 7.41 5.21
CA ALA A 52 7.93 8.62 5.31
C ALA A 52 7.06 9.88 5.48
N GLU A 53 5.95 9.95 4.77
CA GLU A 53 4.99 11.06 4.90
C GLU A 53 4.35 11.08 6.29
N TYR A 54 4.00 9.92 6.82
CA TYR A 54 3.45 9.80 8.17
C TYR A 54 4.44 10.32 9.22
N VAL A 55 5.72 9.93 9.11
CA VAL A 55 6.77 10.38 10.01
C VAL A 55 6.97 11.90 9.89
N ALA A 56 7.06 12.42 8.68
CA ALA A 56 7.23 13.86 8.46
C ALA A 56 6.07 14.67 9.03
N GLU A 57 4.85 14.20 8.84
CA GLU A 57 3.65 14.82 9.37
C GLU A 57 3.66 14.83 10.91
N ALA A 58 4.02 13.69 11.51
CA ALA A 58 4.12 13.57 12.96
C ALA A 58 5.14 14.54 13.55
N GLU A 59 6.28 14.68 12.88
CA GLU A 59 7.34 15.59 13.33
C GLU A 59 6.95 17.05 13.17
N SER A 60 6.07 17.36 12.21
CA SER A 60 5.58 18.73 11.99
C SER A 60 4.45 19.13 12.93
N TYR A 61 3.54 18.22 13.24
CA TYR A 61 2.31 18.52 13.98
C TYR A 61 2.29 17.98 15.41
N GLY A 62 3.30 17.23 15.80
CA GLY A 62 3.43 16.70 17.16
C GLY A 62 3.27 15.18 17.22
N VAL A 63 4.36 14.51 17.57
CA VAL A 63 4.42 13.03 17.55
C VAL A 63 3.40 12.36 18.46
N LYS A 64 2.96 13.03 19.51
CA LYS A 64 1.98 12.49 20.45
C LYS A 64 0.60 12.24 19.81
N HIS A 65 0.31 12.90 18.69
CA HIS A 65 -0.94 12.70 17.96
C HIS A 65 -0.86 11.56 16.94
N TYR A 66 0.30 10.93 16.84
CA TYR A 66 0.57 9.88 15.83
C TYR A 66 1.04 8.60 16.54
N PRO A 67 0.10 7.73 16.94
CA PRO A 67 0.42 6.59 17.81
C PRO A 67 1.40 5.58 17.22
N LEU A 68 1.57 5.56 15.90
CA LEU A 68 2.49 4.63 15.24
C LEU A 68 3.82 5.26 14.84
N TYR A 69 4.09 6.48 15.31
CA TYR A 69 5.29 7.23 14.91
C TYR A 69 6.58 6.46 15.17
N GLU A 70 6.76 5.94 16.38
CA GLU A 70 8.02 5.26 16.76
C GLU A 70 8.26 4.02 15.90
N TRP A 71 7.24 3.20 15.72
CA TRP A 71 7.34 2.00 14.89
C TRP A 71 7.63 2.37 13.42
N THR A 72 6.91 3.35 12.90
CA THR A 72 7.04 3.76 11.52
C THR A 72 8.42 4.36 11.24
N LYS A 73 8.91 5.20 12.15
CA LYS A 73 10.24 5.78 12.00
C LYS A 73 11.33 4.71 12.03
N ALA A 74 11.26 3.77 12.96
CA ALA A 74 12.20 2.66 13.03
C ALA A 74 12.17 1.83 11.75
N THR A 75 10.99 1.65 11.16
CA THR A 75 10.82 0.89 9.92
C THR A 75 11.50 1.57 8.73
N ILE A 76 11.33 2.89 8.57
CA ILE A 76 11.93 3.58 7.42
C ILE A 76 13.45 3.76 7.57
N LEU A 77 13.98 3.65 8.78
CA LEU A 77 15.42 3.75 9.04
C LEU A 77 16.13 2.40 8.92
N ASP A 78 15.39 1.30 8.90
CA ASP A 78 15.94 -0.05 8.75
C ASP A 78 16.23 -0.32 7.28
N PRO A 79 17.51 -0.49 6.87
CA PRO A 79 17.85 -0.65 5.45
C PRO A 79 17.23 -1.89 4.80
N VAL A 80 17.02 -2.97 5.53
CA VAL A 80 16.38 -4.18 5.01
C VAL A 80 14.90 -3.93 4.75
N LYS A 81 14.21 -3.31 5.70
CA LYS A 81 12.79 -2.98 5.55
C LYS A 81 12.57 -1.92 4.48
N LYS A 82 13.50 -0.97 4.37
CA LYS A 82 13.42 0.05 3.32
C LYS A 82 13.38 -0.57 1.93
N VAL A 83 14.27 -1.53 1.65
CA VAL A 83 14.31 -2.22 0.36
C VAL A 83 12.97 -2.91 0.08
N LYS A 84 12.42 -3.59 1.09
CA LYS A 84 11.14 -4.27 0.98
C LYS A 84 10.00 -3.31 0.65
N TYR A 85 9.89 -2.22 1.39
CA TYR A 85 8.75 -1.30 1.26
C TYR A 85 8.85 -0.37 0.06
N LEU A 86 10.04 -0.16 -0.50
CA LEU A 86 10.20 0.57 -1.75
C LEU A 86 9.57 -0.16 -2.94
N LYS A 87 9.41 -1.47 -2.86
CA LYS A 87 8.79 -2.30 -3.90
C LYS A 87 7.32 -2.62 -3.61
N SER A 88 6.83 -2.29 -2.43
CA SER A 88 5.49 -2.62 -1.99
C SER A 88 4.57 -1.41 -2.17
N PHE A 89 3.49 -1.61 -2.90
CA PHE A 89 2.54 -0.54 -3.22
C PHE A 89 1.14 -0.92 -2.75
N SER A 90 0.45 0.05 -2.17
CA SER A 90 -0.96 -0.09 -1.81
C SER A 90 -1.82 0.52 -2.91
N LEU A 91 -2.95 -0.11 -3.20
CA LEU A 91 -3.92 0.44 -4.16
C LEU A 91 -5.03 1.12 -3.39
N TYR A 92 -5.29 2.38 -3.77
CA TYR A 92 -6.40 3.17 -3.26
C TYR A 92 -7.50 3.15 -4.32
N VAL A 93 -8.75 2.97 -3.91
CA VAL A 93 -9.91 2.97 -4.81
C VAL A 93 -10.80 4.14 -4.43
N GLY A 94 -11.02 5.07 -5.37
CA GLY A 94 -11.80 6.27 -5.10
C GLY A 94 -11.24 7.05 -3.93
N ASP A 95 -9.92 7.16 -3.84
CA ASP A 95 -9.18 7.82 -2.76
C ASP A 95 -9.34 7.14 -1.39
N LYS A 96 -9.92 5.94 -1.35
CA LYS A 96 -10.07 5.18 -0.12
C LYS A 96 -8.94 4.17 0.02
N GLU A 97 -8.33 4.14 1.19
CA GLU A 97 -7.25 3.21 1.51
C GLU A 97 -7.75 1.78 1.62
N VAL A 98 -8.99 1.59 2.06
CA VAL A 98 -9.62 0.29 2.22
C VAL A 98 -11.01 0.30 1.58
N TYR A 99 -11.46 -0.85 1.13
CA TYR A 99 -12.71 -0.98 0.38
C TYR A 99 -13.35 -2.36 0.61
N PRO A 100 -14.65 -2.52 0.26
CA PRO A 100 -15.35 -3.79 0.48
C PRO A 100 -14.70 -4.97 -0.25
N LYS A 101 -14.92 -6.17 0.26
CA LYS A 101 -14.35 -7.39 -0.29
C LYS A 101 -14.65 -7.56 -1.78
N CYS A 102 -15.85 -7.23 -2.23
CA CYS A 102 -16.22 -7.38 -3.64
C CYS A 102 -15.36 -6.51 -4.55
N GLU A 103 -15.05 -5.27 -4.15
CA GLU A 103 -14.16 -4.40 -4.90
C GLU A 103 -12.72 -4.93 -4.88
N ALA A 104 -12.27 -5.39 -3.72
CA ALA A 104 -10.93 -5.96 -3.58
C ALA A 104 -10.79 -7.21 -4.45
N ASP A 105 -11.76 -8.10 -4.45
CA ASP A 105 -11.72 -9.33 -5.23
C ASP A 105 -11.69 -9.05 -6.73
N THR A 106 -12.46 -8.09 -7.21
CA THR A 106 -12.50 -7.73 -8.62
C THR A 106 -11.18 -7.10 -9.07
N LEU A 107 -10.64 -6.20 -8.25
CA LEU A 107 -9.35 -5.56 -8.53
C LEU A 107 -8.23 -6.60 -8.54
N GLU A 108 -8.22 -7.50 -7.56
CA GLU A 108 -7.24 -8.58 -7.48
C GLU A 108 -7.28 -9.46 -8.72
N ALA A 109 -8.49 -9.83 -9.17
CA ALA A 109 -8.66 -10.68 -10.35
C ALA A 109 -8.07 -10.04 -11.60
N ASP A 110 -8.32 -8.75 -11.79
CA ASP A 110 -7.77 -8.02 -12.94
C ASP A 110 -6.24 -7.93 -12.88
N LEU A 111 -5.69 -7.69 -11.68
CA LEU A 111 -4.24 -7.59 -11.49
C LEU A 111 -3.54 -8.93 -11.66
N LYS A 112 -4.21 -10.04 -11.41
CA LYS A 112 -3.61 -11.37 -11.55
C LYS A 112 -3.13 -11.66 -12.97
N SER A 113 -3.71 -11.01 -13.97
CA SER A 113 -3.25 -11.17 -15.36
C SER A 113 -1.81 -10.68 -15.55
N MET A 114 -1.33 -9.82 -14.65
CA MET A 114 0.03 -9.27 -14.67
C MET A 114 0.93 -9.87 -13.58
N ALA A 115 0.39 -10.69 -12.69
CA ALA A 115 1.15 -11.24 -11.57
C ALA A 115 2.16 -12.28 -12.04
N GLY A 116 3.32 -12.33 -11.34
CA GLY A 116 4.39 -13.27 -11.68
C GLY A 116 5.18 -12.87 -12.89
N GLY A 117 4.92 -11.68 -13.45
CA GLY A 117 5.63 -11.15 -14.61
C GLY A 117 6.74 -10.19 -14.25
N GLU A 118 7.20 -9.42 -15.24
CA GLU A 118 8.31 -8.49 -15.07
C GLU A 118 7.92 -7.24 -14.30
N VAL A 119 6.62 -6.96 -14.14
CA VAL A 119 6.13 -5.76 -13.48
C VAL A 119 5.64 -6.09 -12.07
N ILE A 120 4.60 -6.90 -11.96
CA ILE A 120 4.03 -7.30 -10.68
C ILE A 120 4.57 -8.66 -10.29
N THR A 121 5.33 -8.71 -9.19
CA THR A 121 5.93 -9.95 -8.71
C THR A 121 5.02 -10.69 -7.73
N GLN A 122 4.15 -9.96 -7.04
CA GLN A 122 3.25 -10.55 -6.05
C GLN A 122 2.04 -9.66 -5.83
N ILE A 123 0.88 -10.27 -5.57
CA ILE A 123 -0.34 -9.57 -5.18
C ILE A 123 -0.76 -10.10 -3.82
N SER A 124 -1.12 -9.20 -2.90
CA SER A 124 -1.62 -9.54 -1.57
C SER A 124 -2.94 -8.84 -1.31
N LYS A 125 -3.86 -9.53 -0.66
CA LYS A 125 -5.12 -8.94 -0.20
C LYS A 125 -5.06 -8.83 1.31
N TYR A 126 -4.93 -7.59 1.79
CA TYR A 126 -4.82 -7.30 3.21
C TYR A 126 -6.21 -7.17 3.83
N ASP A 127 -6.44 -7.95 4.89
CA ASP A 127 -7.68 -7.91 5.67
C ASP A 127 -7.45 -6.95 6.84
N THR A 128 -8.34 -5.96 7.00
CA THR A 128 -8.20 -4.98 8.08
C THR A 128 -8.60 -5.50 9.45
N ASN A 129 -9.12 -6.74 9.55
CA ASN A 129 -9.48 -7.35 10.82
C ASN A 129 -8.22 -7.57 11.68
N PRO A 130 -8.10 -6.92 12.86
CA PRO A 130 -6.91 -7.07 13.71
C PRO A 130 -6.66 -8.49 14.20
N ALA A 131 -7.68 -9.35 14.21
CA ALA A 131 -7.51 -10.77 14.57
C ALA A 131 -6.64 -11.50 13.56
N ASN A 132 -6.68 -11.08 12.29
CA ASN A 132 -5.89 -11.70 11.21
C ASN A 132 -4.62 -10.91 10.92
N ASN A 133 -4.63 -9.60 11.19
CA ASN A 133 -3.52 -8.69 10.89
C ASN A 133 -3.32 -7.74 12.08
N PRO A 134 -2.59 -8.19 13.11
CA PRO A 134 -2.35 -7.35 14.29
C PRO A 134 -1.67 -6.03 13.91
N GLN A 135 -2.10 -4.97 14.57
CA GLN A 135 -1.55 -3.64 14.32
C GLN A 135 -0.16 -3.49 14.97
N PRO A 136 0.70 -2.62 14.44
CA PRO A 136 1.97 -2.32 15.09
C PRO A 136 1.76 -1.73 16.48
N PRO A 137 2.76 -1.85 17.38
CA PRO A 137 2.65 -1.29 18.73
C PRO A 137 2.56 0.23 18.69
N ALA A 138 1.77 0.79 19.59
CA ALA A 138 1.68 2.22 19.76
C ALA A 138 2.98 2.78 20.37
N ASN A 139 3.14 4.11 20.27
CA ASN A 139 4.28 4.79 20.88
C ASN A 139 4.38 4.48 22.37
N SER A 140 5.61 4.36 22.85
CA SER A 140 5.87 4.27 24.28
C SER A 140 5.52 5.62 24.95
N SER A 141 4.90 5.54 26.09
CA SER A 141 4.56 6.75 26.87
C SER A 141 5.75 7.29 27.63
#